data_840df8d1756048ae1de794297d5459cc
#
_entry.id   840df8d1756048ae1de794297d5459cc
#
_cell.length_a   1.000
_cell.length_b   1.000
_cell.length_c   1.000
_cell.angle_alpha   90.00
_cell.angle_beta   90.00
_cell.angle_gamma   90.00
#
_symmetry.space_group_name_H-M   'P 1'
#
loop_
_entity.id
_entity.type
_entity.pdbx_description
1 polymer ?
#
loop_
_entity_poly.entity_id
_entity_poly.type
_entity_poly.pdbx_seq_one_letter_code
_entity_poly.pdbx_strand_id
1 'polypeptide(L)'
;MGPVDLATEFMPLPAARICMEIMWCVAKKEKKQEKKKEEKKEEKKEKKEEKKEEAPAAPAKSAKNPLDLLPPSNFDLDNWKRVYSNTHSDFYSVMDKFWPMYDKEGWSLWICDYLYNEENKKGFMTANLVSGFIQRADSLRKYAFGNMSILKSESEGFYRVKGAWLIRGRSIQPMLDENPDASSYKWTQIDEEKEEDKKELADLWCAGETIDGMEINSNEVFK
;
A
#
# COMPACT_ATOMS: atom_id res chain seq x y z
N MET A 1 34.41 78.90 21.74
CA MET A 1 33.40 77.84 21.82
C MET A 1 33.57 76.96 20.59
N GLY A 2 34.37 75.90 20.73
CA GLY A 2 34.63 74.96 19.66
C GLY A 2 33.74 73.73 19.76
N PRO A 3 33.38 73.08 18.65
CA PRO A 3 32.59 71.88 18.65
C PRO A 3 33.43 70.66 19.06
N VAL A 4 32.83 69.79 19.85
CA VAL A 4 33.42 68.54 20.35
C VAL A 4 33.16 67.45 19.30
N ASP A 5 34.26 66.97 18.69
CA ASP A 5 34.23 65.77 17.86
C ASP A 5 34.03 64.52 18.71
N LEU A 6 32.92 63.82 18.47
CA LEU A 6 32.70 62.46 18.95
C LEU A 6 32.83 61.50 17.77
N ALA A 7 34.05 61.20 17.38
CA ALA A 7 34.34 60.06 16.55
C ALA A 7 34.36 58.79 17.43
N THR A 8 33.26 58.07 17.47
CA THR A 8 33.24 56.69 17.99
C THR A 8 33.86 55.77 16.94
N GLU A 9 35.13 55.43 17.15
CA GLU A 9 35.83 54.40 16.40
C GLU A 9 35.11 53.03 16.52
N PHE A 10 34.54 52.64 15.44
CA PHE A 10 34.05 51.27 15.25
C PHE A 10 35.26 50.39 14.93
N MET A 11 35.83 49.72 15.94
CA MET A 11 36.86 48.72 15.69
C MET A 11 36.29 47.49 15.03
N PRO A 12 36.75 47.07 13.85
CA PRO A 12 36.33 45.78 13.28
C PRO A 12 36.96 44.63 14.08
N LEU A 13 36.13 43.74 14.58
CA LEU A 13 36.56 42.49 15.20
C LEU A 13 37.52 41.74 14.23
N PRO A 14 38.67 41.22 14.68
CA PRO A 14 39.63 40.60 13.80
C PRO A 14 39.03 39.36 13.12
N ALA A 15 39.15 39.28 11.80
CA ALA A 15 38.65 38.21 10.93
C ALA A 15 39.00 36.79 11.40
N ALA A 16 40.07 36.63 12.17
CA ALA A 16 40.50 35.38 12.80
C ALA A 16 39.48 34.82 13.83
N ARG A 17 38.73 35.67 14.50
CA ARG A 17 37.75 35.21 15.51
C ARG A 17 36.49 34.66 14.87
N ILE A 18 36.04 35.25 13.78
CA ILE A 18 34.90 34.81 13.00
C ILE A 18 35.21 33.44 12.34
N CYS A 19 36.42 33.27 11.83
CA CYS A 19 36.86 32.02 11.22
C CYS A 19 36.91 30.86 12.22
N MET A 20 37.36 31.10 13.46
CA MET A 20 37.38 30.07 14.53
C MET A 20 35.99 29.67 14.98
N GLU A 21 35.05 30.61 15.07
CA GLU A 21 33.63 30.26 15.45
C GLU A 21 32.92 29.48 14.37
N ILE A 22 33.16 29.80 13.11
CA ILE A 22 32.61 29.04 11.97
C ILE A 22 33.19 27.63 11.92
N MET A 23 34.50 27.46 12.09
CA MET A 23 35.14 26.14 12.14
C MET A 23 34.66 25.31 13.34
N TRP A 24 34.44 25.92 14.49
CA TRP A 24 33.93 25.24 15.66
C TRP A 24 32.47 24.80 15.50
N CYS A 25 31.63 25.62 14.83
CA CYS A 25 30.26 25.28 14.47
C CYS A 25 30.17 24.12 13.45
N VAL A 26 31.08 24.12 12.46
CA VAL A 26 31.14 23.05 11.45
C VAL A 26 31.58 21.73 12.11
N ALA A 27 32.62 21.73 12.90
CA ALA A 27 33.13 20.57 13.64
C ALA A 27 32.07 19.99 14.63
N LYS A 28 31.24 20.85 15.23
CA LYS A 28 30.16 20.43 16.10
C LYS A 28 28.99 19.78 15.33
N LYS A 29 28.72 20.25 14.11
CA LYS A 29 27.71 19.63 13.20
C LYS A 29 28.18 18.28 12.67
N GLU A 30 29.45 18.14 12.33
CA GLU A 30 30.02 16.87 11.86
C GLU A 30 30.02 15.81 12.96
N LYS A 31 30.47 16.13 14.17
CA LYS A 31 30.41 15.20 15.34
C LYS A 31 28.97 14.79 15.70
N LYS A 32 27.99 15.67 15.49
CA LYS A 32 26.58 15.35 15.73
C LYS A 32 25.98 14.46 14.65
N GLN A 33 26.50 14.55 13.43
CA GLN A 33 26.10 13.67 12.34
C GLN A 33 26.76 12.28 12.42
N GLU A 34 28.02 12.22 12.85
CA GLU A 34 28.68 10.94 13.12
C GLU A 34 28.01 10.16 14.25
N LYS A 35 27.76 10.82 15.39
CA LYS A 35 27.01 10.17 16.49
C LYS A 35 25.63 9.65 16.06
N LYS A 36 24.89 10.42 15.27
CA LYS A 36 23.60 9.95 14.73
C LYS A 36 23.73 8.81 13.72
N LYS A 37 24.87 8.69 13.04
CA LYS A 37 25.14 7.56 12.14
C LYS A 37 25.58 6.30 12.91
N GLU A 38 26.31 6.46 14.00
CA GLU A 38 26.69 5.34 14.88
C GLU A 38 25.48 4.80 15.64
N GLU A 39 24.67 5.66 16.27
CA GLU A 39 23.44 5.24 16.94
C GLU A 39 22.46 4.50 15.99
N LYS A 40 22.30 4.98 14.74
CA LYS A 40 21.51 4.27 13.73
C LYS A 40 22.14 2.96 13.24
N LYS A 41 23.45 2.81 13.38
CA LYS A 41 24.15 1.57 13.01
C LYS A 41 24.09 0.53 14.13
N GLU A 42 24.11 0.97 15.38
CA GLU A 42 23.91 0.12 16.54
C GLU A 42 22.45 -0.36 16.64
N GLU A 43 21.48 0.53 16.52
CA GLU A 43 20.05 0.17 16.48
C GLU A 43 19.71 -0.81 15.35
N LYS A 44 20.42 -0.70 14.20
CA LYS A 44 20.27 -1.65 13.08
C LYS A 44 21.00 -2.98 13.31
N LYS A 45 22.03 -3.00 14.17
CA LYS A 45 22.72 -4.23 14.57
C LYS A 45 21.94 -4.97 15.64
N GLU A 46 21.44 -4.30 16.66
CA GLU A 46 20.60 -4.91 17.70
C GLU A 46 19.31 -5.51 17.10
N LYS A 47 18.61 -4.76 16.23
CA LYS A 47 17.44 -5.32 15.50
C LYS A 47 17.78 -6.47 14.53
N LYS A 48 19.05 -6.65 14.18
CA LYS A 48 19.50 -7.75 13.32
C LYS A 48 19.99 -8.95 14.13
N GLU A 49 20.39 -8.75 15.39
CA GLU A 49 20.75 -9.81 16.32
C GLU A 49 19.51 -10.38 17.02
N GLU A 50 18.56 -9.55 17.46
CA GLU A 50 17.25 -10.04 17.95
C GLU A 50 16.47 -10.86 16.88
N LYS A 51 16.64 -10.53 15.59
CA LYS A 51 16.07 -11.32 14.49
C LYS A 51 16.84 -12.61 14.15
N LYS A 52 17.97 -12.87 14.79
CA LYS A 52 18.82 -14.04 14.55
C LYS A 52 18.73 -15.09 15.64
N GLU A 53 18.15 -14.76 16.80
CA GLU A 53 17.94 -15.71 17.91
C GLU A 53 16.56 -16.41 17.85
N GLU A 54 15.61 -15.90 17.05
CA GLU A 54 14.45 -16.67 16.65
C GLU A 54 14.70 -17.33 15.27
N ALA A 55 15.67 -18.23 15.20
CA ALA A 55 15.78 -19.13 14.08
C ALA A 55 14.76 -20.26 14.24
N PRO A 56 13.84 -20.40 13.29
CA PRO A 56 12.77 -21.37 13.39
C PRO A 56 13.34 -22.77 13.21
N ALA A 57 12.82 -23.66 14.04
CA ALA A 57 12.81 -25.09 13.78
C ALA A 57 12.48 -25.35 12.28
N ALA A 58 13.12 -26.37 11.74
CA ALA A 58 12.98 -26.84 10.37
C ALA A 58 11.54 -26.74 9.83
N PRO A 59 11.35 -26.49 8.53
CA PRO A 59 10.02 -26.33 7.97
C PRO A 59 9.24 -27.62 8.24
N ALA A 60 8.31 -27.54 9.18
CA ALA A 60 7.21 -28.47 9.25
C ALA A 60 6.60 -28.44 7.84
N LYS A 61 6.47 -29.61 7.20
CA LYS A 61 5.81 -29.80 5.92
C LYS A 61 4.52 -28.98 5.97
N SER A 62 4.47 -27.90 5.21
CA SER A 62 3.32 -27.01 5.16
C SER A 62 2.11 -27.90 4.90
N ALA A 63 1.15 -27.88 5.82
CA ALA A 63 -0.14 -28.47 5.56
C ALA A 63 -0.60 -27.90 4.21
N LYS A 64 -0.86 -28.75 3.23
CA LYS A 64 -1.26 -28.32 1.90
C LYS A 64 -2.44 -27.39 2.07
N ASN A 65 -2.30 -26.16 1.55
CA ASN A 65 -3.40 -25.20 1.64
C ASN A 65 -4.65 -25.84 1.03
N PRO A 66 -5.82 -25.76 1.67
CA PRO A 66 -7.06 -26.33 1.12
C PRO A 66 -7.31 -25.90 -0.33
N LEU A 67 -6.83 -24.72 -0.73
CA LEU A 67 -6.94 -24.20 -2.10
C LEU A 67 -6.10 -25.00 -3.12
N ASP A 68 -5.03 -25.69 -2.68
CA ASP A 68 -4.25 -26.59 -3.54
C ASP A 68 -4.97 -27.90 -3.85
N LEU A 69 -5.96 -28.24 -3.06
CA LEU A 69 -6.77 -29.47 -3.25
C LEU A 69 -7.93 -29.28 -4.22
N LEU A 70 -8.20 -28.04 -4.63
CA LEU A 70 -9.25 -27.74 -5.61
C LEU A 70 -8.87 -28.31 -6.99
N PRO A 71 -9.88 -28.68 -7.80
CA PRO A 71 -9.66 -29.18 -9.15
C PRO A 71 -8.77 -28.21 -9.96
N PRO A 72 -7.91 -28.70 -10.86
CA PRO A 72 -7.10 -27.83 -11.70
C PRO A 72 -8.01 -26.90 -12.52
N SER A 73 -7.64 -25.63 -12.61
CA SER A 73 -8.32 -24.62 -13.41
C SER A 73 -7.51 -24.29 -14.64
N ASN A 74 -8.17 -23.96 -15.73
CA ASN A 74 -7.53 -23.49 -16.94
C ASN A 74 -7.04 -22.05 -16.84
N PHE A 75 -7.49 -21.29 -15.83
CA PHE A 75 -7.07 -19.92 -15.59
C PHE A 75 -5.71 -19.87 -14.90
N ASP A 76 -4.76 -19.21 -15.56
CA ASP A 76 -3.41 -18.97 -15.02
C ASP A 76 -3.35 -17.57 -14.39
N LEU A 77 -3.35 -17.55 -13.05
CA LEU A 77 -3.29 -16.33 -12.26
C LEU A 77 -1.99 -15.54 -12.49
N ASP A 78 -0.86 -16.24 -12.65
CA ASP A 78 0.45 -15.59 -12.83
C ASP A 78 0.51 -14.93 -14.21
N ASN A 79 -0.05 -15.57 -15.23
CA ASN A 79 -0.19 -14.97 -16.55
C ASN A 79 -1.11 -13.73 -16.49
N TRP A 80 -2.24 -13.82 -15.79
CA TRP A 80 -3.13 -12.68 -15.59
C TRP A 80 -2.41 -11.50 -14.91
N LYS A 81 -1.72 -11.73 -13.80
CA LYS A 81 -0.93 -10.70 -13.10
C LYS A 81 0.10 -10.04 -14.00
N ARG A 82 0.72 -10.82 -14.88
CA ARG A 82 1.68 -10.31 -15.87
C ARG A 82 1.01 -9.44 -16.93
N VAL A 83 -0.11 -9.88 -17.48
CA VAL A 83 -0.89 -9.11 -18.47
C VAL A 83 -1.35 -7.80 -17.86
N TYR A 84 -1.91 -7.83 -16.64
CA TYR A 84 -2.34 -6.64 -15.92
C TYR A 84 -1.18 -5.67 -15.68
N SER A 85 -0.03 -6.15 -15.21
CA SER A 85 1.13 -5.30 -14.90
C SER A 85 1.80 -4.70 -16.13
N ASN A 86 1.67 -5.33 -17.29
CA ASN A 86 2.27 -4.86 -18.54
C ASN A 86 1.35 -3.92 -19.34
N THR A 87 0.11 -3.71 -18.89
CA THR A 87 -0.82 -2.80 -19.58
C THR A 87 -0.66 -1.40 -19.00
N HIS A 88 -0.23 -0.43 -19.82
CA HIS A 88 0.10 0.92 -19.38
C HIS A 88 -0.74 2.03 -20.02
N SER A 89 -1.40 1.77 -21.15
CA SER A 89 -2.01 2.83 -21.95
C SER A 89 -3.53 2.80 -22.05
N ASP A 90 -4.11 1.63 -21.94
CA ASP A 90 -5.57 1.44 -21.99
C ASP A 90 -5.97 0.32 -21.04
N PHE A 91 -6.24 0.70 -19.81
CA PHE A 91 -6.56 -0.28 -18.77
C PHE A 91 -7.86 -1.03 -19.06
N TYR A 92 -8.84 -0.43 -19.72
CA TYR A 92 -10.08 -1.12 -20.07
C TYR A 92 -9.86 -2.25 -21.06
N SER A 93 -8.86 -2.15 -21.95
CA SER A 93 -8.48 -3.24 -22.85
C SER A 93 -7.97 -4.51 -22.12
N VAL A 94 -7.59 -4.38 -20.86
CA VAL A 94 -7.22 -5.52 -20.01
C VAL A 94 -8.42 -6.42 -19.77
N MET A 95 -9.61 -5.86 -19.65
CA MET A 95 -10.83 -6.64 -19.40
C MET A 95 -11.18 -7.51 -20.61
N ASP A 96 -10.94 -7.04 -21.83
CA ASP A 96 -11.13 -7.83 -23.06
C ASP A 96 -10.20 -9.06 -23.10
N LYS A 97 -9.03 -8.95 -22.45
CA LYS A 97 -8.10 -10.08 -22.32
C LYS A 97 -8.45 -11.00 -21.15
N PHE A 98 -9.07 -10.44 -20.10
CA PHE A 98 -9.44 -11.20 -18.90
C PHE A 98 -10.55 -12.20 -19.18
N TRP A 99 -11.67 -11.76 -19.78
CA TRP A 99 -12.85 -12.57 -19.94
C TRP A 99 -12.63 -13.87 -20.71
N PRO A 100 -11.84 -13.90 -21.82
CA PRO A 100 -11.53 -15.13 -22.53
C PRO A 100 -10.69 -16.15 -21.72
N MET A 101 -9.94 -15.67 -20.71
CA MET A 101 -9.11 -16.53 -19.86
C MET A 101 -9.84 -16.96 -18.60
N TYR A 102 -10.87 -16.23 -18.19
CA TYR A 102 -11.54 -16.44 -16.91
C TYR A 102 -12.26 -17.80 -16.88
N ASP A 103 -12.04 -18.51 -15.77
CA ASP A 103 -12.65 -19.81 -15.49
C ASP A 103 -13.60 -19.68 -14.29
N LYS A 104 -14.89 -19.61 -14.56
CA LYS A 104 -15.94 -19.44 -13.57
C LYS A 104 -16.15 -20.62 -12.63
N GLU A 105 -15.69 -21.81 -12.99
CA GLU A 105 -15.79 -22.97 -12.12
C GLU A 105 -14.66 -23.02 -11.09
N GLY A 106 -13.49 -22.57 -11.49
CA GLY A 106 -12.30 -22.56 -10.66
C GLY A 106 -12.07 -21.31 -9.84
N TRP A 107 -12.71 -20.19 -10.20
CA TRP A 107 -12.48 -18.88 -9.61
C TRP A 107 -13.78 -18.12 -9.38
N SER A 108 -13.74 -17.16 -8.48
CA SER A 108 -14.87 -16.28 -8.20
C SER A 108 -14.44 -14.82 -8.07
N LEU A 109 -15.32 -13.94 -8.50
CA LEU A 109 -15.13 -12.50 -8.48
C LEU A 109 -15.97 -11.89 -7.36
N TRP A 110 -15.37 -10.96 -6.60
CA TRP A 110 -15.99 -10.35 -5.44
C TRP A 110 -15.74 -8.85 -5.42
N ILE A 111 -16.75 -8.08 -5.08
CA ILE A 111 -16.61 -6.68 -4.70
C ILE A 111 -16.62 -6.60 -3.19
N CYS A 112 -15.74 -5.81 -2.61
CA CYS A 112 -15.71 -5.52 -1.20
C CYS A 112 -15.93 -4.03 -0.94
N ASP A 113 -16.83 -3.72 -0.02
CA ASP A 113 -17.10 -2.37 0.49
C ASP A 113 -16.80 -2.32 1.97
N TYR A 114 -16.02 -1.34 2.40
CA TYR A 114 -15.72 -1.16 3.82
C TYR A 114 -16.95 -0.69 4.58
N LEU A 115 -17.25 -1.33 5.71
CA LEU A 115 -18.49 -1.08 6.45
C LEU A 115 -18.45 0.21 7.29
N TYR A 116 -17.26 0.66 7.67
CA TYR A 116 -17.06 1.77 8.61
C TYR A 116 -16.43 3.00 7.94
N ASN A 117 -16.88 3.33 6.72
CA ASN A 117 -16.32 4.44 5.93
C ASN A 117 -16.38 5.80 6.65
N GLU A 118 -17.36 6.02 7.51
CA GLU A 118 -17.53 7.27 8.28
C GLU A 118 -16.33 7.58 9.21
N GLU A 119 -15.56 6.54 9.59
CA GLU A 119 -14.36 6.69 10.41
C GLU A 119 -13.15 7.20 9.59
N ASN A 120 -13.18 7.04 8.27
CA ASN A 120 -12.11 7.36 7.35
C ASN A 120 -12.01 8.85 7.01
N LYS A 121 -11.75 9.70 8.01
CA LYS A 121 -11.69 11.16 7.83
C LYS A 121 -10.36 11.68 7.26
N LYS A 122 -9.33 10.85 7.24
CA LYS A 122 -7.98 11.25 6.80
C LYS A 122 -7.43 10.25 5.78
N GLY A 123 -7.09 10.72 4.59
CA GLY A 123 -6.62 9.88 3.49
C GLY A 123 -5.43 9.00 3.84
N PHE A 124 -4.42 9.53 4.56
CA PHE A 124 -3.25 8.73 4.94
C PHE A 124 -3.56 7.59 5.94
N MET A 125 -4.56 7.78 6.81
CA MET A 125 -5.01 6.73 7.74
C MET A 125 -5.78 5.65 6.97
N THR A 126 -6.61 6.06 6.03
CA THR A 126 -7.34 5.15 5.15
C THR A 126 -6.37 4.37 4.26
N ALA A 127 -5.30 5.00 3.75
CA ALA A 127 -4.26 4.31 3.01
C ALA A 127 -3.55 3.24 3.88
N ASN A 128 -3.22 3.55 5.13
CA ASN A 128 -2.64 2.57 6.04
C ASN A 128 -3.60 1.41 6.35
N LEU A 129 -4.90 1.66 6.43
CA LEU A 129 -5.91 0.62 6.61
C LEU A 129 -5.92 -0.34 5.42
N VAL A 130 -5.95 0.19 4.20
CA VAL A 130 -5.90 -0.61 2.97
C VAL A 130 -4.59 -1.38 2.85
N SER A 131 -3.45 -0.73 3.07
CA SER A 131 -2.14 -1.40 3.05
C SER A 131 -2.05 -2.50 4.11
N GLY A 132 -2.60 -2.28 5.30
CA GLY A 132 -2.67 -3.30 6.35
C GLY A 132 -3.53 -4.50 5.94
N PHE A 133 -4.66 -4.27 5.30
CA PHE A 133 -5.53 -5.31 4.76
C PHE A 133 -4.80 -6.16 3.71
N ILE A 134 -4.16 -5.50 2.73
CA ILE A 134 -3.40 -6.17 1.65
C ILE A 134 -2.23 -6.99 2.23
N GLN A 135 -1.53 -6.44 3.22
CA GLN A 135 -0.41 -7.12 3.87
C GLN A 135 -0.85 -8.40 4.61
N ARG A 136 -2.01 -8.38 5.28
CA ARG A 136 -2.54 -9.56 5.95
C ARG A 136 -3.06 -10.63 4.99
N ALA A 137 -3.44 -10.25 3.79
CA ALA A 137 -3.85 -11.18 2.73
C ALA A 137 -2.67 -11.88 2.03
N ASP A 138 -1.41 -11.63 2.44
CA ASP A 138 -0.21 -12.11 1.73
C ASP A 138 -0.15 -13.64 1.53
N SER A 139 -0.68 -14.41 2.48
CA SER A 139 -0.80 -15.88 2.37
C SER A 139 -1.61 -16.33 1.15
N LEU A 140 -2.54 -15.50 0.68
CA LEU A 140 -3.40 -15.75 -0.46
C LEU A 140 -2.81 -15.30 -1.80
N ARG A 141 -1.56 -14.81 -1.83
CA ARG A 141 -0.95 -14.26 -3.04
C ARG A 141 -0.94 -15.22 -4.24
N LYS A 142 -0.86 -16.52 -4.00
CA LYS A 142 -0.93 -17.55 -5.04
C LYS A 142 -2.35 -17.86 -5.53
N TYR A 143 -3.35 -17.42 -4.77
CA TYR A 143 -4.75 -17.82 -4.96
C TYR A 143 -5.68 -16.65 -5.16
N ALA A 144 -5.16 -15.42 -5.12
CA ALA A 144 -5.97 -14.23 -5.27
C ALA A 144 -5.24 -13.12 -6.04
N PHE A 145 -6.04 -12.27 -6.64
CA PHE A 145 -5.66 -11.00 -7.23
C PHE A 145 -6.73 -9.97 -6.86
N GLY A 146 -6.33 -8.75 -6.56
CA GLY A 146 -7.30 -7.72 -6.22
C GLY A 146 -6.77 -6.31 -6.38
N ASN A 147 -7.67 -5.36 -6.44
CA ASN A 147 -7.39 -3.93 -6.38
C ASN A 147 -8.32 -3.29 -5.35
N MET A 148 -7.74 -2.48 -4.49
CA MET A 148 -8.44 -1.71 -3.47
C MET A 148 -8.31 -0.23 -3.79
N SER A 149 -9.42 0.46 -3.94
CA SER A 149 -9.48 1.90 -4.25
C SER A 149 -9.99 2.69 -3.06
N ILE A 150 -9.36 3.83 -2.81
CA ILE A 150 -9.78 4.81 -1.82
C ILE A 150 -10.43 5.96 -2.58
N LEU A 151 -11.71 6.14 -2.35
CA LEU A 151 -12.54 7.11 -3.03
C LEU A 151 -12.75 8.32 -2.13
N LYS A 152 -12.60 9.51 -2.70
CA LYS A 152 -12.85 10.77 -2.00
C LYS A 152 -14.25 11.27 -2.35
N SER A 153 -15.11 11.34 -1.35
CA SER A 153 -16.39 12.02 -1.48
C SER A 153 -16.25 13.47 -1.06
N GLU A 154 -16.50 14.41 -1.96
CA GLU A 154 -16.48 15.83 -1.64
C GLU A 154 -17.63 16.23 -0.71
N SER A 155 -18.77 15.55 -0.81
CA SER A 155 -19.99 15.85 -0.07
C SER A 155 -20.02 15.24 1.34
N GLU A 156 -19.34 14.10 1.55
CA GLU A 156 -19.47 13.30 2.79
C GLU A 156 -18.39 13.62 3.81
N GLY A 157 -17.25 14.21 3.39
CA GLY A 157 -16.16 14.59 4.30
C GLY A 157 -15.37 13.41 4.87
N PHE A 158 -15.54 12.20 4.29
CA PHE A 158 -14.78 11.00 4.60
C PHE A 158 -14.39 10.25 3.32
N TYR A 159 -13.50 9.28 3.46
CA TYR A 159 -13.04 8.44 2.35
C TYR A 159 -13.79 7.11 2.37
N ARG A 160 -14.22 6.64 1.19
CA ARG A 160 -14.76 5.29 1.02
C ARG A 160 -13.69 4.34 0.53
N VAL A 161 -13.72 3.12 1.02
CA VAL A 161 -12.84 2.03 0.56
C VAL A 161 -13.68 0.99 -0.14
N LYS A 162 -13.38 0.76 -1.40
CA LYS A 162 -14.04 -0.23 -2.25
C LYS A 162 -12.99 -1.00 -3.03
N GLY A 163 -13.18 -2.27 -3.25
CA GLY A 163 -12.24 -3.08 -4.01
C GLY A 163 -12.88 -4.21 -4.75
N ALA A 164 -12.14 -4.77 -5.70
CA ALA A 164 -12.56 -5.94 -6.43
C ALA A 164 -11.49 -7.03 -6.39
N TRP A 165 -11.91 -8.26 -6.13
CA TRP A 165 -11.06 -9.41 -5.87
C TRP A 165 -11.43 -10.60 -6.74
N LEU A 166 -10.41 -11.25 -7.27
CA LEU A 166 -10.48 -12.58 -7.88
C LEU A 166 -9.89 -13.57 -6.89
N ILE A 167 -10.63 -14.60 -6.54
CA ILE A 167 -10.24 -15.58 -5.53
C ILE A 167 -10.41 -16.99 -6.08
N ARG A 168 -9.45 -17.86 -5.77
CA ARG A 168 -9.49 -19.27 -6.13
C ARG A 168 -10.62 -19.97 -5.41
N GLY A 169 -11.45 -20.73 -6.15
CA GLY A 169 -12.64 -21.38 -5.64
C GLY A 169 -13.89 -20.49 -5.76
N ARG A 170 -15.00 -20.97 -5.25
CA ARG A 170 -16.30 -20.30 -5.37
C ARG A 170 -16.79 -19.63 -4.09
N SER A 171 -15.93 -19.55 -3.09
CA SER A 171 -16.27 -19.03 -1.77
C SER A 171 -15.28 -17.94 -1.35
N ILE A 172 -15.77 -16.94 -0.64
CA ILE A 172 -14.96 -15.91 0.01
C ILE A 172 -14.28 -16.44 1.29
N GLN A 173 -14.64 -17.63 1.76
CA GLN A 173 -14.17 -18.17 3.04
C GLN A 173 -12.65 -18.14 3.21
N PRO A 174 -11.84 -18.48 2.21
CA PRO A 174 -10.39 -18.41 2.34
C PRO A 174 -9.89 -17.01 2.69
N MET A 175 -10.53 -15.95 2.19
CA MET A 175 -10.18 -14.57 2.54
C MET A 175 -10.58 -14.24 3.99
N LEU A 176 -11.73 -14.72 4.45
CA LEU A 176 -12.20 -14.51 5.81
C LEU A 176 -11.37 -15.27 6.85
N ASP A 177 -10.87 -16.45 6.48
CA ASP A 177 -10.05 -17.28 7.37
C ASP A 177 -8.64 -16.75 7.54
N GLU A 178 -8.02 -16.27 6.45
CA GLU A 178 -6.63 -15.81 6.43
C GLU A 178 -6.49 -14.35 6.86
N ASN A 179 -7.51 -13.51 6.59
CA ASN A 179 -7.46 -12.08 6.89
C ASN A 179 -8.58 -11.68 7.86
N PRO A 180 -8.28 -11.48 9.15
CA PRO A 180 -9.27 -11.06 10.15
C PRO A 180 -10.01 -9.76 9.79
N ASP A 181 -9.36 -8.86 9.07
CA ASP A 181 -9.96 -7.58 8.67
C ASP A 181 -11.02 -7.75 7.59
N ALA A 182 -11.06 -8.90 6.89
CA ALA A 182 -12.03 -9.18 5.85
C ALA A 182 -13.48 -9.14 6.37
N SER A 183 -13.69 -9.39 7.66
CA SER A 183 -14.99 -9.27 8.33
C SER A 183 -15.50 -7.83 8.43
N SER A 184 -14.62 -6.83 8.30
CA SER A 184 -14.97 -5.40 8.28
C SER A 184 -15.45 -4.92 6.92
N TYR A 185 -15.51 -5.79 5.93
CA TYR A 185 -15.97 -5.52 4.58
C TYR A 185 -17.23 -6.28 4.27
N LYS A 186 -18.13 -5.64 3.54
CA LYS A 186 -19.25 -6.31 2.90
C LYS A 186 -18.77 -6.91 1.59
N TRP A 187 -18.91 -8.22 1.42
CA TRP A 187 -18.53 -8.94 0.22
C TRP A 187 -19.76 -9.26 -0.63
N THR A 188 -19.70 -8.87 -1.90
CA THR A 188 -20.75 -9.15 -2.88
C THR A 188 -20.14 -9.92 -4.03
N GLN A 189 -20.68 -11.10 -4.32
CA GLN A 189 -20.20 -11.87 -5.47
C GLN A 189 -20.70 -11.24 -6.76
N ILE A 190 -19.81 -11.09 -7.72
CA ILE A 190 -20.09 -10.57 -9.05
C ILE A 190 -20.80 -11.64 -9.87
N ASP A 191 -21.87 -11.24 -10.53
CA ASP A 191 -22.56 -12.03 -11.54
C ASP A 191 -22.03 -11.66 -12.93
N GLU A 192 -21.23 -12.55 -13.50
CA GLU A 192 -20.60 -12.35 -14.80
C GLU A 192 -21.59 -12.27 -15.99
N GLU A 193 -22.87 -12.58 -15.77
CA GLU A 193 -23.92 -12.44 -16.80
C GLU A 193 -24.50 -11.02 -16.84
N LYS A 194 -24.27 -10.23 -15.76
CA LYS A 194 -24.72 -8.84 -15.68
C LYS A 194 -23.66 -7.87 -16.16
N GLU A 195 -24.03 -7.06 -17.14
CA GLU A 195 -23.13 -6.03 -17.67
C GLU A 195 -22.80 -4.92 -16.66
N GLU A 196 -23.72 -4.67 -15.70
CA GLU A 196 -23.48 -3.70 -14.61
C GLU A 196 -22.35 -4.17 -13.71
N ASP A 197 -22.35 -5.43 -13.31
CA ASP A 197 -21.34 -6.05 -12.45
C ASP A 197 -19.97 -6.11 -13.16
N LYS A 198 -19.96 -6.41 -14.47
CA LYS A 198 -18.74 -6.37 -15.29
C LYS A 198 -18.14 -4.97 -15.38
N LYS A 199 -18.99 -3.97 -15.55
CA LYS A 199 -18.56 -2.58 -15.60
C LYS A 199 -17.96 -2.15 -14.27
N GLU A 200 -18.63 -2.46 -13.15
CA GLU A 200 -18.13 -2.15 -11.83
C GLU A 200 -16.77 -2.81 -11.54
N LEU A 201 -16.61 -4.08 -11.95
CA LEU A 201 -15.32 -4.76 -11.88
C LEU A 201 -14.24 -4.06 -12.70
N ALA A 202 -14.59 -3.65 -13.92
CA ALA A 202 -13.68 -2.94 -14.82
C ALA A 202 -13.27 -1.59 -14.24
N ASP A 203 -14.21 -0.81 -13.73
CA ASP A 203 -13.94 0.49 -13.09
C ASP A 203 -13.01 0.34 -11.88
N LEU A 204 -13.21 -0.70 -11.05
CA LEU A 204 -12.37 -0.96 -9.89
C LEU A 204 -10.97 -1.47 -10.26
N TRP A 205 -10.84 -2.36 -11.24
CA TRP A 205 -9.53 -2.91 -11.61
C TRP A 205 -8.72 -1.96 -12.49
N CYS A 206 -9.40 -1.21 -13.37
CA CYS A 206 -8.72 -0.27 -14.25
C CYS A 206 -8.40 1.06 -13.54
N ALA A 207 -8.96 1.30 -12.35
CA ALA A 207 -8.75 2.50 -11.56
C ALA A 207 -8.81 3.76 -12.42
N GLY A 208 -9.97 3.97 -13.07
CA GLY A 208 -10.26 5.15 -13.87
C GLY A 208 -10.18 6.44 -13.04
N GLU A 209 -10.62 7.55 -13.58
CA GLU A 209 -10.62 8.81 -12.83
C GLU A 209 -11.65 8.81 -11.69
N THR A 210 -12.78 8.16 -11.90
CA THR A 210 -13.90 8.12 -10.94
C THR A 210 -14.52 6.74 -10.85
N ILE A 211 -14.97 6.37 -9.66
CA ILE A 211 -15.78 5.18 -9.36
C ILE A 211 -17.02 5.65 -8.59
N ASP A 212 -18.21 5.22 -9.01
CA ASP A 212 -19.49 5.61 -8.41
C ASP A 212 -19.66 7.15 -8.31
N GLY A 213 -19.07 7.90 -9.25
CA GLY A 213 -19.11 9.37 -9.24
C GLY A 213 -18.18 10.03 -8.22
N MET A 214 -17.33 9.26 -7.55
CA MET A 214 -16.33 9.74 -6.60
C MET A 214 -14.93 9.68 -7.21
N GLU A 215 -14.11 10.67 -6.90
CA GLU A 215 -12.72 10.74 -7.34
C GLU A 215 -11.86 9.69 -6.63
N ILE A 216 -11.00 9.00 -7.39
CA ILE A 216 -10.02 8.07 -6.82
C ILE A 216 -8.88 8.86 -6.21
N ASN A 217 -8.73 8.78 -4.89
CA ASN A 217 -7.62 9.38 -4.16
C ASN A 217 -6.34 8.54 -4.28
N SER A 218 -6.46 7.24 -4.17
CA SER A 218 -5.37 6.27 -4.35
C SER A 218 -5.92 4.86 -4.55
N ASN A 219 -5.11 3.99 -5.11
CA ASN A 219 -5.42 2.57 -5.26
C ASN A 219 -4.22 1.71 -4.90
N GLU A 220 -4.47 0.49 -4.48
CA GLU A 220 -3.44 -0.47 -4.10
C GLU A 220 -3.77 -1.85 -4.68
N VAL A 221 -2.82 -2.42 -5.42
CA VAL A 221 -3.01 -3.68 -6.16
C VAL A 221 -2.36 -4.83 -5.40
N PHE A 222 -3.13 -5.87 -5.15
CA PHE A 222 -2.67 -7.15 -4.64
C PHE A 222 -2.34 -8.12 -5.77
N LYS A 223 -1.05 -8.43 -5.93
CA LYS A 223 -0.55 -9.29 -7.02
C LYS A 223 0.68 -10.09 -6.64
#